data_e5840534eff8d8b89b323b0c508217e0
#
_entry.id   e5840534eff8d8b89b323b0c508217e0
#
_cell.length_a   1.000
_cell.length_b   1.000
_cell.length_c   1.000
_cell.angle_alpha   90.00
_cell.angle_beta   90.00
_cell.angle_gamma   90.00
#
_symmetry.space_group_name_H-M   'P 1'
#
loop_
_entity.id
_entity.type
_entity.pdbx_description
1 polymer ?
#
loop_
_entity_poly.entity_id
_entity_poly.type
_entity_poly.pdbx_seq_one_letter_code
_entity_poly.pdbx_strand_id
1 'polypeptide(L)'
;MDALKIVRVRKALGLKREMVGVRFMPYKKEYDLSDATEKRHVALCEVVSDASRGIHGKTRSGILSCKAAGYIIGLEEAPSNIRSGLEDYRNEKYASYSISHQVSNSKDYIDHSIYGVEAFPVNHDVNGADIIIFITTAKNVMRIMQGYARYYGVAGNLLTMGVHGICSDLISRSFVNNDINISLLSPDSRDRGNFDTREMGVSIPVNMLETVLDGILETVNLTENNTPKREILARLEYPEELGFPIRMNYDYAIQAAEYSRYCEECMQYDLENG
;
A
#
# COMPACT_ATOMS: atom_id res chain seq x y z
N MET A 1 -5.04 -14.30 -9.64
CA MET A 1 -5.76 -13.01 -9.74
C MET A 1 -6.03 -12.72 -11.20
N ASP A 2 -7.21 -12.17 -11.52
CA ASP A 2 -7.60 -11.82 -12.89
C ASP A 2 -6.85 -10.55 -13.34
N ALA A 3 -6.10 -10.64 -14.43
CA ALA A 3 -5.40 -9.50 -15.04
C ALA A 3 -6.35 -8.33 -15.39
N LEU A 4 -7.56 -8.65 -15.82
CA LEU A 4 -8.59 -7.67 -16.15
C LEU A 4 -9.00 -6.85 -14.91
N LYS A 5 -9.02 -7.46 -13.72
CA LYS A 5 -9.33 -6.77 -12.46
C LYS A 5 -8.30 -5.67 -12.15
N ILE A 6 -7.01 -5.96 -12.33
CA ILE A 6 -5.93 -4.98 -12.16
C ILE A 6 -6.15 -3.77 -13.08
N VAL A 7 -6.41 -4.03 -14.36
CA VAL A 7 -6.65 -2.98 -15.37
C VAL A 7 -7.88 -2.14 -15.01
N ARG A 8 -8.98 -2.77 -14.59
CA ARG A 8 -10.21 -2.09 -14.16
C ARG A 8 -9.96 -1.16 -12.98
N VAL A 9 -9.28 -1.63 -11.93
CA VAL A 9 -8.97 -0.81 -10.75
C VAL A 9 -8.05 0.36 -11.11
N ARG A 10 -7.03 0.13 -11.93
CA ARG A 10 -6.14 1.21 -12.41
C ARG A 10 -6.92 2.30 -13.14
N LYS A 11 -7.84 1.92 -14.03
CA LYS A 11 -8.74 2.86 -14.73
C LYS A 11 -9.67 3.57 -13.74
N ALA A 12 -10.37 2.84 -12.87
CA ALA A 12 -11.32 3.40 -11.91
C ALA A 12 -10.67 4.44 -10.99
N LEU A 13 -9.47 4.17 -10.48
CA LEU A 13 -8.70 5.10 -9.65
C LEU A 13 -7.98 6.19 -10.48
N GLY A 14 -7.86 6.03 -11.79
CA GLY A 14 -7.08 6.93 -12.65
C GLY A 14 -5.63 7.03 -12.20
N LEU A 15 -5.00 5.87 -11.92
CA LEU A 15 -3.63 5.83 -11.43
C LEU A 15 -2.67 6.39 -12.48
N LYS A 16 -1.80 7.31 -12.05
CA LYS A 16 -0.74 7.89 -12.88
C LYS A 16 0.54 7.06 -12.83
N ARG A 17 0.73 6.31 -11.75
CA ARG A 17 1.85 5.42 -11.55
C ARG A 17 1.39 3.97 -11.62
N GLU A 18 2.30 3.08 -11.99
CA GLU A 18 2.06 1.65 -11.89
C GLU A 18 1.88 1.24 -10.42
N MET A 19 1.04 0.24 -10.18
CA MET A 19 1.08 -0.51 -8.93
C MET A 19 2.43 -1.23 -8.87
N VAL A 20 3.05 -1.29 -7.70
CA VAL A 20 4.37 -1.88 -7.53
C VAL A 20 4.26 -3.18 -6.74
N GLY A 21 4.70 -4.28 -7.33
CA GLY A 21 4.97 -5.52 -6.61
C GLY A 21 6.35 -5.46 -5.95
N VAL A 22 6.41 -5.85 -4.68
CA VAL A 22 7.67 -6.06 -3.96
C VAL A 22 7.77 -7.54 -3.62
N ARG A 23 8.88 -8.18 -4.00
CA ARG A 23 9.16 -9.57 -3.70
C ARG A 23 10.47 -9.69 -2.92
N PHE A 24 10.44 -10.42 -1.83
CA PHE A 24 11.62 -10.80 -1.09
C PHE A 24 12.24 -12.07 -1.67
N MET A 25 13.55 -12.08 -1.74
CA MET A 25 14.32 -13.21 -2.22
C MET A 25 15.23 -13.71 -1.10
N PRO A 26 14.81 -14.74 -0.36
CA PRO A 26 15.61 -15.28 0.75
C PRO A 26 16.95 -15.85 0.29
N TYR A 27 17.01 -16.39 -0.92
CA TYR A 27 18.20 -17.10 -1.41
C TYR A 27 18.89 -16.37 -2.56
N LYS A 28 20.23 -16.42 -2.54
CA LYS A 28 21.05 -15.88 -3.63
C LYS A 28 20.64 -16.44 -5.01
N LYS A 29 20.27 -17.72 -5.07
CA LYS A 29 19.83 -18.36 -6.31
C LYS A 29 18.60 -17.67 -6.92
N GLU A 30 17.62 -17.30 -6.12
CA GLU A 30 16.42 -16.59 -6.58
C GLU A 30 16.79 -15.22 -7.12
N TYR A 31 17.68 -14.51 -6.40
CA TYR A 31 18.18 -13.21 -6.82
C TYR A 31 18.93 -13.30 -8.17
N ASP A 32 19.80 -14.28 -8.33
CA ASP A 32 20.59 -14.45 -9.55
C ASP A 32 19.72 -14.85 -10.76
N LEU A 33 18.62 -15.59 -10.53
CA LEU A 33 17.68 -16.01 -11.58
C LEU A 33 16.67 -14.92 -12.00
N SER A 34 16.46 -13.89 -11.18
CA SER A 34 15.58 -12.78 -11.53
C SER A 34 16.20 -12.00 -12.72
N ASP A 35 15.36 -11.65 -13.69
CA ASP A 35 15.71 -10.82 -14.86
C ASP A 35 15.69 -9.32 -14.56
N ALA A 36 15.32 -8.93 -13.33
CA ALA A 36 15.32 -7.54 -12.89
C ALA A 36 16.71 -6.90 -12.99
N THR A 37 16.76 -5.64 -13.38
CA THR A 37 17.99 -4.86 -13.42
C THR A 37 18.54 -4.64 -12.01
N GLU A 38 19.78 -5.05 -11.76
CA GLU A 38 20.45 -4.79 -10.48
C GLU A 38 20.72 -3.30 -10.30
N LYS A 39 20.13 -2.71 -9.24
CA LYS A 39 20.31 -1.30 -8.87
C LYS A 39 21.33 -1.19 -7.76
N ARG A 40 22.38 -0.41 -7.99
CA ARG A 40 23.51 -0.22 -7.08
C ARG A 40 23.58 1.21 -6.59
N HIS A 41 23.96 1.40 -5.34
CA HIS A 41 24.12 2.71 -4.72
C HIS A 41 22.87 3.59 -4.76
N VAL A 42 21.70 2.95 -4.75
CA VAL A 42 20.37 3.58 -4.71
C VAL A 42 19.69 3.27 -3.38
N ALA A 43 18.73 4.10 -2.96
CA ALA A 43 17.89 3.77 -1.84
C ALA A 43 16.71 2.88 -2.28
N LEU A 44 16.10 2.14 -1.36
CA LEU A 44 14.96 1.27 -1.68
C LEU A 44 13.78 2.05 -2.24
N CYS A 45 13.55 3.27 -1.74
CA CYS A 45 12.51 4.15 -2.27
C CYS A 45 12.72 4.54 -3.73
N GLU A 46 13.97 4.60 -4.21
CA GLU A 46 14.28 4.82 -5.63
C GLU A 46 13.93 3.57 -6.46
N VAL A 47 14.21 2.37 -5.95
CA VAL A 47 13.84 1.10 -6.64
C VAL A 47 12.32 0.99 -6.77
N VAL A 48 11.57 1.30 -5.70
CA VAL A 48 10.10 1.33 -5.72
C VAL A 48 9.57 2.42 -6.66
N SER A 49 10.19 3.59 -6.65
CA SER A 49 9.83 4.69 -7.55
C SER A 49 10.06 4.32 -9.02
N ASP A 50 11.19 3.68 -9.33
CA ASP A 50 11.47 3.18 -10.68
C ASP A 50 10.40 2.17 -11.12
N ALA A 51 10.05 1.22 -10.25
CA ALA A 51 8.99 0.26 -10.53
C ALA A 51 7.64 0.94 -10.77
N SER A 52 7.32 1.99 -10.01
CA SER A 52 6.10 2.79 -10.22
C SER A 52 6.07 3.54 -11.57
N ARG A 53 7.21 3.62 -12.25
CA ARG A 53 7.38 4.20 -13.60
C ARG A 53 7.60 3.14 -14.68
N GLY A 54 7.44 1.88 -14.35
CA GLY A 54 7.54 0.77 -15.30
C GLY A 54 8.90 0.10 -15.38
N ILE A 55 9.84 0.37 -14.47
CA ILE A 55 11.21 -0.17 -14.50
C ILE A 55 11.35 -1.27 -13.46
N HIS A 56 11.55 -2.51 -13.88
CA HIS A 56 11.83 -3.64 -13.00
C HIS A 56 13.26 -3.58 -12.45
N GLY A 57 13.39 -3.48 -11.12
CA GLY A 57 14.69 -3.36 -10.45
C GLY A 57 14.82 -4.28 -9.25
N LYS A 58 16.06 -4.73 -8.97
CA LYS A 58 16.41 -5.49 -7.77
C LYS A 58 17.62 -4.93 -7.07
N THR A 59 17.71 -5.15 -5.77
CA THR A 59 18.87 -4.77 -4.95
C THR A 59 19.08 -5.76 -3.81
N ARG A 60 20.21 -5.67 -3.11
CA ARG A 60 20.59 -6.57 -2.02
C ARG A 60 21.48 -5.87 -1.00
N SER A 61 21.81 -6.57 0.07
CA SER A 61 22.84 -6.12 1.01
C SER A 61 24.16 -5.78 0.32
N GLY A 62 24.85 -4.79 0.86
CA GLY A 62 26.17 -4.34 0.41
C GLY A 62 26.15 -3.44 -0.82
N ILE A 63 25.03 -3.32 -1.55
CA ILE A 63 24.89 -2.40 -2.69
C ILE A 63 23.81 -1.34 -2.52
N LEU A 64 22.97 -1.49 -1.51
CA LEU A 64 21.96 -0.50 -1.14
C LEU A 64 22.62 0.70 -0.45
N SER A 65 22.29 1.94 -0.85
CA SER A 65 22.87 3.14 -0.25
C SER A 65 22.25 3.48 1.11
N CYS A 66 20.98 3.13 1.33
CA CYS A 66 20.24 3.39 2.57
C CYS A 66 20.33 2.17 3.50
N LYS A 67 21.30 2.17 4.44
CA LYS A 67 21.45 1.09 5.43
C LYS A 67 20.22 0.89 6.30
N ALA A 68 19.54 1.99 6.68
CA ALA A 68 18.33 1.90 7.51
C ALA A 68 17.23 1.06 6.80
N ALA A 69 17.08 1.19 5.49
CA ALA A 69 16.17 0.34 4.74
C ALA A 69 16.63 -1.13 4.77
N GLY A 70 17.92 -1.40 4.60
CA GLY A 70 18.48 -2.75 4.66
C GLY A 70 18.19 -3.44 5.99
N TYR A 71 18.33 -2.72 7.11
CA TYR A 71 18.01 -3.23 8.45
C TYR A 71 16.52 -3.54 8.64
N ILE A 72 15.65 -2.65 8.16
CA ILE A 72 14.21 -2.77 8.36
C ILE A 72 13.64 -3.93 7.55
N ILE A 73 14.09 -4.12 6.31
CA ILE A 73 13.57 -5.17 5.42
C ILE A 73 14.32 -6.50 5.49
N GLY A 74 15.24 -6.68 6.46
CA GLY A 74 15.92 -7.94 6.71
C GLY A 74 17.07 -8.30 5.76
N LEU A 75 17.61 -7.34 4.99
CA LEU A 75 18.82 -7.54 4.19
C LEU A 75 20.08 -7.58 5.05
N GLU A 76 20.07 -6.89 6.18
CA GLU A 76 21.17 -6.80 7.13
C GLU A 76 20.61 -6.84 8.55
N GLU A 77 21.39 -7.40 9.47
CA GLU A 77 21.03 -7.36 10.91
C GLU A 77 21.13 -5.93 11.44
N ALA A 78 20.06 -5.46 12.08
CA ALA A 78 20.05 -4.13 12.66
C ALA A 78 20.88 -4.07 13.94
N PRO A 79 21.94 -3.24 14.03
CA PRO A 79 22.73 -3.08 15.23
C PRO A 79 21.89 -2.58 16.42
N SER A 80 22.33 -2.87 17.64
CA SER A 80 21.61 -2.51 18.87
C SER A 80 21.35 -1.01 19.03
N ASN A 81 22.27 -0.14 18.60
CA ASN A 81 22.09 1.31 18.61
C ASN A 81 21.00 1.79 17.62
N ILE A 82 20.76 1.05 16.53
CA ILE A 82 19.67 1.30 15.59
C ILE A 82 18.35 0.80 16.21
N ARG A 83 18.32 -0.44 16.68
CA ARG A 83 17.11 -1.02 17.29
C ARG A 83 16.64 -0.28 18.53
N SER A 84 17.57 0.27 19.32
CA SER A 84 17.23 1.07 20.50
C SER A 84 16.83 2.52 20.19
N GLY A 85 16.98 2.99 18.96
CA GLY A 85 16.77 4.38 18.59
C GLY A 85 17.88 5.34 19.01
N LEU A 86 18.99 4.83 19.56
CA LEU A 86 20.10 5.67 20.03
C LEU A 86 20.72 6.49 18.89
N GLU A 87 20.83 5.90 17.70
CA GLU A 87 21.37 6.58 16.52
C GLU A 87 20.45 7.72 16.05
N ASP A 88 19.13 7.47 15.98
CA ASP A 88 18.16 8.49 15.59
C ASP A 88 18.12 9.65 16.60
N TYR A 89 18.32 9.37 17.90
CA TYR A 89 18.44 10.40 18.93
C TYR A 89 19.74 11.20 18.78
N ARG A 90 20.89 10.56 18.55
CA ARG A 90 22.17 11.25 18.31
C ARG A 90 22.15 12.13 17.07
N ASN A 91 21.36 11.76 16.08
CA ASN A 91 21.13 12.54 14.86
C ASN A 91 20.02 13.60 15.03
N GLU A 92 19.63 13.89 16.27
CA GLU A 92 18.66 14.95 16.63
C GLU A 92 17.28 14.83 15.95
N LYS A 93 16.89 13.61 15.53
CA LYS A 93 15.60 13.40 14.89
C LYS A 93 14.43 13.52 15.87
N TYR A 94 14.68 13.34 17.15
CA TYR A 94 13.67 13.35 18.21
C TYR A 94 14.12 14.18 19.40
N ALA A 95 13.18 14.80 20.10
CA ALA A 95 13.43 15.70 21.22
C ALA A 95 14.07 15.01 22.44
N SER A 96 13.93 13.69 22.57
CA SER A 96 14.55 12.92 23.65
C SER A 96 14.84 11.49 23.22
N TYR A 97 15.77 10.84 23.94
CA TYR A 97 16.05 9.42 23.75
C TYR A 97 14.81 8.54 24.02
N SER A 98 14.00 8.87 25.02
CA SER A 98 12.77 8.13 25.32
C SER A 98 11.81 8.11 24.11
N ILE A 99 11.61 9.24 23.46
CA ILE A 99 10.77 9.33 22.24
C ILE A 99 11.40 8.53 21.10
N SER A 100 12.71 8.70 20.88
CA SER A 100 13.43 7.96 19.83
C SER A 100 13.35 6.46 20.04
N HIS A 101 13.49 6.01 21.29
CA HIS A 101 13.35 4.60 21.67
C HIS A 101 11.94 4.06 21.43
N GLN A 102 10.91 4.83 21.82
CA GLN A 102 9.51 4.48 21.55
C GLN A 102 9.25 4.32 20.04
N VAL A 103 9.70 5.28 19.24
CA VAL A 103 9.54 5.22 17.77
C VAL A 103 10.29 4.02 17.20
N SER A 104 11.51 3.76 17.67
CA SER A 104 12.30 2.61 17.20
C SER A 104 11.64 1.27 17.51
N ASN A 105 11.06 1.14 18.71
CA ASN A 105 10.33 -0.06 19.13
C ASN A 105 8.99 -0.24 18.41
N SER A 106 8.45 0.82 17.80
CA SER A 106 7.23 0.75 17.00
C SER A 106 7.47 0.32 15.55
N LYS A 107 8.75 0.23 15.14
CA LYS A 107 9.11 -0.25 13.78
C LYS A 107 9.00 -1.76 13.75
N ASP A 108 8.39 -2.26 12.69
CA ASP A 108 8.41 -3.69 12.38
C ASP A 108 9.69 -3.99 11.59
N TYR A 109 10.55 -4.83 12.12
CA TYR A 109 11.73 -5.32 11.43
C TYR A 109 11.45 -6.71 10.88
N ILE A 110 11.77 -6.91 9.60
CA ILE A 110 11.80 -8.26 9.03
C ILE A 110 13.06 -8.95 9.54
N ASP A 111 12.96 -10.18 9.96
CA ASP A 111 14.12 -10.94 10.43
C ASP A 111 15.18 -11.06 9.32
N HIS A 112 16.45 -10.99 9.71
CA HIS A 112 17.55 -11.09 8.77
C HIS A 112 17.64 -12.48 8.14
N SER A 113 16.90 -12.66 7.07
CA SER A 113 16.89 -13.89 6.26
C SER A 113 16.71 -13.60 4.77
N ILE A 114 16.73 -12.31 4.40
CA ILE A 114 16.49 -11.86 3.04
C ILE A 114 17.84 -11.59 2.36
N TYR A 115 18.12 -12.28 1.25
CA TYR A 115 19.32 -12.03 0.45
C TYR A 115 19.17 -10.79 -0.43
N GLY A 116 18.01 -10.60 -1.03
CA GLY A 116 17.71 -9.46 -1.90
C GLY A 116 16.22 -9.17 -1.99
N VAL A 117 15.90 -8.06 -2.60
CA VAL A 117 14.54 -7.60 -2.85
C VAL A 117 14.43 -7.08 -4.27
N GLU A 118 13.30 -7.32 -4.90
CA GLU A 118 12.97 -6.70 -6.19
C GLU A 118 11.67 -5.93 -6.10
N ALA A 119 11.56 -4.90 -6.93
CA ALA A 119 10.33 -4.16 -7.15
C ALA A 119 10.04 -4.09 -8.66
N PHE A 120 8.80 -4.33 -9.03
CA PHE A 120 8.38 -4.42 -10.42
C PHE A 120 6.98 -3.82 -10.64
N PRO A 121 6.70 -3.33 -11.86
CA PRO A 121 5.38 -2.83 -12.21
C PRO A 121 4.37 -3.99 -12.29
N VAL A 122 3.22 -3.84 -11.63
CA VAL A 122 2.11 -4.79 -11.71
C VAL A 122 1.19 -4.37 -12.85
N ASN A 123 1.37 -4.98 -14.00
CA ASN A 123 0.59 -4.68 -15.19
C ASN A 123 -0.59 -5.64 -15.38
N HIS A 124 -0.33 -6.95 -15.30
CA HIS A 124 -1.32 -8.00 -15.55
C HIS A 124 -1.23 -9.14 -14.55
N ASP A 125 -0.13 -9.25 -13.82
CA ASP A 125 0.11 -10.30 -12.84
C ASP A 125 0.90 -9.72 -11.66
N VAL A 126 0.74 -10.34 -10.50
CA VAL A 126 1.49 -9.98 -9.27
C VAL A 126 2.84 -10.68 -9.17
N ASN A 127 3.13 -11.63 -10.05
CA ASN A 127 4.44 -12.27 -10.27
C ASN A 127 5.18 -12.71 -8.98
N GLY A 128 4.45 -13.28 -8.02
CA GLY A 128 5.04 -13.70 -6.76
C GLY A 128 5.42 -12.57 -5.81
N ALA A 129 4.82 -11.38 -5.96
CA ALA A 129 4.95 -10.32 -4.99
C ALA A 129 4.49 -10.76 -3.60
N ASP A 130 5.16 -10.26 -2.57
CA ASP A 130 4.73 -10.38 -1.18
C ASP A 130 3.83 -9.21 -0.79
N ILE A 131 4.16 -8.01 -1.29
CA ILE A 131 3.49 -6.75 -1.00
C ILE A 131 3.18 -6.02 -2.31
N ILE A 132 2.01 -5.41 -2.38
CA ILE A 132 1.63 -4.48 -3.45
C ILE A 132 1.58 -3.07 -2.89
N ILE A 133 2.25 -2.13 -3.56
CA ILE A 133 2.30 -0.72 -3.17
C ILE A 133 1.61 0.14 -4.22
N PHE A 134 0.77 1.05 -3.75
CA PHE A 134 0.18 2.13 -4.53
C PHE A 134 0.83 3.44 -4.09
N ILE A 135 1.41 4.18 -5.03
CA ILE A 135 1.82 5.57 -4.82
C ILE A 135 0.81 6.44 -5.57
N THR A 136 0.00 7.17 -4.82
CA THR A 136 -1.17 7.84 -5.40
C THR A 136 -1.64 9.01 -4.53
N THR A 137 -2.72 9.68 -4.94
CA THR A 137 -3.29 10.82 -4.21
C THR A 137 -4.09 10.39 -2.97
N ALA A 138 -4.28 11.31 -2.02
CA ALA A 138 -5.11 11.07 -0.83
C ALA A 138 -6.55 10.61 -1.18
N LYS A 139 -7.13 11.13 -2.28
CA LYS A 139 -8.44 10.69 -2.77
C LYS A 139 -8.43 9.19 -3.11
N ASN A 140 -7.40 8.73 -3.81
CA ASN A 140 -7.29 7.32 -4.16
C ASN A 140 -6.96 6.45 -2.95
N VAL A 141 -6.16 6.97 -1.99
CA VAL A 141 -5.93 6.28 -0.70
C VAL A 141 -7.26 6.04 0.01
N MET A 142 -8.11 7.07 0.11
CA MET A 142 -9.46 6.93 0.65
C MET A 142 -10.25 5.83 -0.07
N ARG A 143 -10.20 5.76 -1.41
CA ARG A 143 -10.89 4.74 -2.20
C ARG A 143 -10.37 3.32 -1.92
N ILE A 144 -9.05 3.18 -1.80
CA ILE A 144 -8.43 1.90 -1.44
C ILE A 144 -8.86 1.47 -0.03
N MET A 145 -8.88 2.42 0.92
CA MET A 145 -9.35 2.15 2.28
C MET A 145 -10.84 1.78 2.33
N GLN A 146 -11.68 2.38 1.49
CA GLN A 146 -13.08 1.95 1.35
C GLN A 146 -13.19 0.53 0.80
N GLY A 147 -12.35 0.18 -0.18
CA GLY A 147 -12.26 -1.19 -0.71
C GLY A 147 -11.84 -2.20 0.36
N TYR A 148 -10.86 -1.86 1.17
CA TYR A 148 -10.46 -2.66 2.33
C TYR A 148 -11.60 -2.81 3.33
N ALA A 149 -12.20 -1.68 3.74
CA ALA A 149 -13.24 -1.67 4.76
C ALA A 149 -14.49 -2.46 4.36
N ARG A 150 -14.77 -2.58 3.06
CA ARG A 150 -15.89 -3.36 2.53
C ARG A 150 -15.90 -4.81 3.01
N TYR A 151 -14.72 -5.41 3.16
CA TYR A 151 -14.57 -6.84 3.51
C TYR A 151 -13.85 -7.10 4.83
N TYR A 152 -12.98 -6.18 5.26
CA TYR A 152 -12.17 -6.34 6.47
C TYR A 152 -12.58 -5.40 7.61
N GLY A 153 -13.48 -4.44 7.35
CA GLY A 153 -13.91 -3.49 8.36
C GLY A 153 -12.87 -2.41 8.64
N VAL A 154 -12.70 -2.06 9.91
CA VAL A 154 -11.81 -0.97 10.31
C VAL A 154 -10.34 -1.39 10.26
N ALA A 155 -9.51 -0.65 9.55
CA ALA A 155 -8.06 -0.80 9.61
C ALA A 155 -7.52 -0.19 10.91
N GLY A 156 -7.52 -0.97 11.99
CA GLY A 156 -7.18 -0.51 13.35
C GLY A 156 -5.69 -0.41 13.63
N ASN A 157 -4.83 -1.03 12.82
CA ASN A 157 -3.39 -1.14 13.06
C ASN A 157 -2.55 -0.24 12.16
N LEU A 158 -3.14 0.81 11.60
CA LEU A 158 -2.38 1.75 10.76
C LEU A 158 -1.30 2.48 11.56
N LEU A 159 -0.09 2.46 11.04
CA LEU A 159 1.05 3.16 11.64
C LEU A 159 1.81 3.96 10.58
N THR A 160 1.92 5.25 10.78
CA THR A 160 2.81 6.12 9.99
C THR A 160 3.55 7.06 10.92
N MET A 161 4.85 7.21 10.70
CA MET A 161 5.70 8.00 11.58
C MET A 161 6.10 9.35 10.97
N GLY A 162 5.85 9.58 9.68
CA GLY A 162 6.22 10.79 8.96
C GLY A 162 7.74 10.96 8.71
N VAL A 163 8.58 10.35 9.53
CA VAL A 163 10.05 10.35 9.41
C VAL A 163 10.58 9.07 8.77
N HIS A 164 9.77 8.07 8.67
CA HIS A 164 10.01 6.83 7.93
C HIS A 164 8.99 6.75 6.79
N GLY A 165 9.30 5.98 5.76
CA GLY A 165 8.46 5.94 4.57
C GLY A 165 8.36 4.53 4.01
N ILE A 166 8.73 4.35 2.77
CA ILE A 166 8.46 3.13 2.00
C ILE A 166 8.96 1.86 2.70
N CYS A 167 10.21 1.83 3.17
CA CYS A 167 10.77 0.62 3.77
C CYS A 167 10.08 0.21 5.07
N SER A 168 9.77 1.16 5.94
CA SER A 168 9.14 0.91 7.25
C SER A 168 7.61 0.88 7.13
N ASP A 169 7.01 1.99 6.68
CA ASP A 169 5.56 2.13 6.72
C ASP A 169 4.87 1.21 5.69
N LEU A 170 5.43 1.05 4.48
CA LEU A 170 4.76 0.32 3.42
C LEU A 170 5.22 -1.14 3.31
N ILE A 171 6.53 -1.40 3.36
CA ILE A 171 7.04 -2.75 3.10
C ILE A 171 7.01 -3.58 4.38
N SER A 172 7.82 -3.20 5.36
CA SER A 172 7.99 -4.00 6.57
C SER A 172 6.71 -4.11 7.39
N ARG A 173 6.03 -2.98 7.62
CA ARG A 173 4.78 -2.94 8.38
C ARG A 173 3.72 -3.88 7.82
N SER A 174 3.43 -3.76 6.52
CA SER A 174 2.41 -4.60 5.89
C SER A 174 2.81 -6.06 5.82
N PHE A 175 4.10 -6.35 5.59
CA PHE A 175 4.58 -7.72 5.53
C PHE A 175 4.49 -8.43 6.89
N VAL A 176 5.02 -7.79 7.95
CA VAL A 176 5.08 -8.39 9.29
C VAL A 176 3.68 -8.55 9.90
N ASN A 177 2.81 -7.57 9.72
CA ASN A 177 1.46 -7.62 10.30
C ASN A 177 0.44 -8.30 9.39
N ASN A 178 0.82 -8.62 8.16
CA ASN A 178 -0.07 -9.16 7.13
C ASN A 178 -1.36 -8.34 7.02
N ASP A 179 -1.23 -7.01 6.96
CA ASP A 179 -2.36 -6.09 6.93
C ASP A 179 -2.02 -4.85 6.08
N ILE A 180 -3.07 -4.12 5.68
CA ILE A 180 -2.92 -2.86 4.95
C ILE A 180 -2.22 -1.82 5.81
N ASN A 181 -1.35 -1.00 5.20
CA ASN A 181 -0.84 0.19 5.85
C ASN A 181 -0.76 1.38 4.89
N ILE A 182 -0.69 2.58 5.45
CA ILE A 182 -0.52 3.83 4.70
C ILE A 182 0.78 4.52 5.10
N SER A 183 1.32 5.34 4.20
CA SER A 183 2.46 6.21 4.47
C SER A 183 2.25 7.59 3.89
N LEU A 184 2.58 8.61 4.68
CA LEU A 184 2.66 9.99 4.19
C LEU A 184 3.91 10.23 3.33
N LEU A 185 4.78 9.25 3.21
CA LEU A 185 6.11 9.30 2.62
C LEU A 185 7.04 10.28 3.38
N SER A 186 8.17 9.78 3.84
CA SER A 186 9.15 10.63 4.55
C SER A 186 9.81 11.64 3.60
N PRO A 187 10.42 12.72 4.12
CA PRO A 187 11.19 13.66 3.31
C PRO A 187 12.22 12.96 2.41
N ASP A 188 13.00 12.03 2.96
CA ASP A 188 13.99 11.25 2.19
C ASP A 188 13.34 10.40 1.10
N SER A 189 12.19 9.78 1.38
CA SER A 189 11.47 9.00 0.38
C SER A 189 10.95 9.87 -0.75
N ARG A 190 10.46 11.08 -0.43
CA ARG A 190 9.96 12.03 -1.43
C ARG A 190 11.07 12.55 -2.32
N ASP A 191 12.18 12.96 -1.72
CA ASP A 191 13.32 13.51 -2.45
C ASP A 191 13.93 12.43 -3.37
N ARG A 192 14.36 11.31 -2.80
CA ARG A 192 15.01 10.22 -3.55
C ARG A 192 14.09 9.53 -4.55
N GLY A 193 12.83 9.33 -4.20
CA GLY A 193 11.83 8.71 -5.08
C GLY A 193 11.22 9.68 -6.08
N ASN A 194 11.49 10.97 -5.97
CA ASN A 194 10.84 12.01 -6.78
C ASN A 194 9.32 11.88 -6.78
N PHE A 195 8.75 11.81 -5.55
CA PHE A 195 7.30 11.74 -5.36
C PHE A 195 6.70 13.14 -5.21
N ASP A 196 5.56 13.36 -5.88
CA ASP A 196 4.82 14.63 -5.79
C ASP A 196 4.33 14.88 -4.35
N THR A 197 4.24 16.15 -3.96
CA THR A 197 3.78 16.55 -2.62
C THR A 197 2.37 16.08 -2.29
N ARG A 198 1.54 15.78 -3.29
CA ARG A 198 0.17 15.28 -3.15
C ARG A 198 0.09 13.75 -3.11
N GLU A 199 1.21 13.05 -3.32
CA GLU A 199 1.24 11.59 -3.30
C GLU A 199 1.41 11.05 -1.89
N MET A 200 0.77 9.91 -1.66
CA MET A 200 0.87 9.08 -0.46
C MET A 200 1.09 7.64 -0.89
N GLY A 201 1.51 6.80 0.03
CA GLY A 201 1.64 5.37 -0.18
C GLY A 201 0.54 4.57 0.51
N VAL A 202 0.10 3.50 -0.13
CA VAL A 202 -0.67 2.41 0.49
C VAL A 202 0.00 1.11 0.14
N SER A 203 0.13 0.21 1.09
CA SER A 203 0.63 -1.15 0.87
C SER A 203 -0.39 -2.18 1.31
N ILE A 204 -0.48 -3.26 0.54
CA ILE A 204 -1.41 -4.36 0.76
C ILE A 204 -0.64 -5.66 0.59
N PRO A 205 -0.67 -6.59 1.57
CA PRO A 205 -0.17 -7.95 1.37
C PRO A 205 -0.86 -8.63 0.19
N VAL A 206 -0.11 -9.37 -0.61
CA VAL A 206 -0.64 -9.94 -1.87
C VAL A 206 -1.83 -10.86 -1.66
N ASN A 207 -1.89 -11.57 -0.52
CA ASN A 207 -3.00 -12.46 -0.16
C ASN A 207 -4.32 -11.73 0.11
N MET A 208 -4.27 -10.43 0.42
CA MET A 208 -5.46 -9.58 0.62
C MET A 208 -5.85 -8.81 -0.64
N LEU A 209 -4.93 -8.69 -1.60
CA LEU A 209 -5.07 -7.77 -2.72
C LEU A 209 -6.36 -8.00 -3.50
N GLU A 210 -6.65 -9.23 -3.91
CA GLU A 210 -7.80 -9.53 -4.75
C GLU A 210 -9.12 -9.06 -4.13
N THR A 211 -9.31 -9.33 -2.85
CA THR A 211 -10.49 -8.90 -2.08
C THR A 211 -10.57 -7.38 -1.97
N VAL A 212 -9.44 -6.70 -1.73
CA VAL A 212 -9.42 -5.24 -1.68
C VAL A 212 -9.74 -4.62 -3.03
N LEU A 213 -9.23 -5.20 -4.13
CA LEU A 213 -9.55 -4.73 -5.49
C LEU A 213 -11.05 -4.89 -5.80
N ASP A 214 -11.68 -6.01 -5.39
CA ASP A 214 -13.12 -6.18 -5.49
C ASP A 214 -13.87 -5.10 -4.71
N GLY A 215 -13.47 -4.87 -3.48
CA GLY A 215 -14.06 -3.82 -2.65
C GLY A 215 -13.91 -2.42 -3.24
N ILE A 216 -12.78 -2.08 -3.88
CA ILE A 216 -12.60 -0.81 -4.58
C ILE A 216 -13.64 -0.67 -5.70
N LEU A 217 -13.80 -1.70 -6.50
CA LEU A 217 -14.77 -1.69 -7.59
C LEU A 217 -16.20 -1.62 -7.06
N GLU A 218 -16.53 -2.38 -6.04
CA GLU A 218 -17.86 -2.42 -5.44
C GLU A 218 -18.26 -1.14 -4.69
N THR A 219 -17.32 -0.37 -4.20
CA THR A 219 -17.60 0.87 -3.45
C THR A 219 -17.65 2.13 -4.32
N VAL A 220 -17.41 2.05 -5.63
CA VAL A 220 -17.48 3.23 -6.54
C VAL A 220 -18.80 4.00 -6.40
N ASN A 221 -19.85 3.37 -5.96
CA ASN A 221 -21.19 3.92 -5.91
C ASN A 221 -21.69 4.38 -4.55
N LEU A 222 -21.16 3.81 -3.47
CA LEU A 222 -21.90 3.82 -2.20
C LEU A 222 -21.79 5.15 -1.44
N THR A 223 -20.69 5.87 -1.58
CA THR A 223 -20.40 7.03 -0.73
C THR A 223 -20.02 8.28 -1.48
N GLU A 224 -19.88 8.21 -2.80
CA GLU A 224 -19.48 9.36 -3.58
C GLU A 224 -20.69 10.11 -4.15
N ASN A 225 -20.62 11.44 -4.13
CA ASN A 225 -21.61 12.26 -4.81
C ASN A 225 -21.56 12.02 -6.33
N ASN A 226 -22.57 12.53 -7.06
CA ASN A 226 -22.71 12.28 -8.49
C ASN A 226 -21.54 12.75 -9.36
N THR A 227 -20.77 13.78 -8.94
CA THR A 227 -19.68 14.32 -9.74
C THR A 227 -18.44 13.41 -9.76
N PRO A 228 -17.84 13.00 -8.62
CA PRO A 228 -16.75 12.04 -8.61
C PRO A 228 -17.11 10.71 -9.25
N LYS A 229 -18.33 10.25 -9.05
CA LYS A 229 -18.84 9.03 -9.66
C LYS A 229 -18.85 9.10 -11.18
N ARG A 230 -19.35 10.19 -11.76
CA ARG A 230 -19.33 10.42 -13.21
C ARG A 230 -17.91 10.47 -13.75
N GLU A 231 -16.99 11.12 -13.03
CA GLU A 231 -15.58 11.17 -13.42
C GLU A 231 -14.93 9.78 -13.45
N ILE A 232 -15.25 8.92 -12.47
CA ILE A 232 -14.75 7.54 -12.41
C ILE A 232 -15.34 6.74 -13.59
N LEU A 233 -16.66 6.79 -13.77
CA LEU A 233 -17.34 6.06 -14.83
C LEU A 233 -16.93 6.53 -16.24
N ALA A 234 -16.66 7.83 -16.43
CA ALA A 234 -16.19 8.37 -17.69
C ALA A 234 -14.79 7.90 -18.11
N ARG A 235 -14.00 7.34 -17.18
CA ARG A 235 -12.67 6.75 -17.46
C ARG A 235 -12.78 5.31 -17.98
N LEU A 236 -13.95 4.71 -17.90
CA LEU A 236 -14.21 3.34 -18.33
C LEU A 236 -14.84 3.40 -19.71
N GLU A 237 -14.29 2.67 -20.67
CA GLU A 237 -14.90 2.52 -21.99
C GLU A 237 -16.25 1.82 -21.91
N TYR A 238 -16.36 0.86 -20.96
CA TYR A 238 -17.57 0.09 -20.69
C TYR A 238 -17.80 0.02 -19.18
N PRO A 239 -18.83 0.70 -18.65
CA PRO A 239 -19.15 0.65 -17.20
C PRO A 239 -19.40 -0.76 -16.66
N GLU A 240 -19.89 -1.68 -17.50
CA GLU A 240 -20.07 -3.10 -17.21
C GLU A 240 -18.76 -3.82 -16.88
N GLU A 241 -17.60 -3.28 -17.28
CA GLU A 241 -16.27 -3.80 -16.90
C GLU A 241 -16.02 -3.73 -15.39
N LEU A 242 -16.80 -2.98 -14.64
CA LEU A 242 -16.74 -2.97 -13.19
C LEU A 242 -17.28 -4.25 -12.54
N GLY A 243 -17.85 -5.16 -13.34
CA GLY A 243 -18.39 -6.42 -12.80
C GLY A 243 -19.71 -6.27 -12.05
N PHE A 244 -20.27 -5.06 -12.02
CA PHE A 244 -21.59 -4.84 -11.44
C PHE A 244 -22.67 -4.94 -12.52
N PRO A 245 -23.81 -5.50 -12.20
CA PRO A 245 -24.97 -5.23 -13.01
C PRO A 245 -25.16 -3.70 -13.06
N ILE A 246 -25.53 -3.16 -14.22
CA ILE A 246 -25.75 -1.73 -14.55
C ILE A 246 -26.69 -0.99 -13.55
N ARG A 247 -27.03 -1.60 -12.44
CA ARG A 247 -27.73 -1.02 -11.30
C ARG A 247 -27.01 0.16 -10.62
N MET A 248 -25.82 0.51 -11.14
CA MET A 248 -25.06 1.68 -10.69
C MET A 248 -25.64 3.04 -11.12
N ASN A 249 -26.60 3.06 -12.00
CA ASN A 249 -27.46 4.23 -12.26
C ASN A 249 -28.62 4.33 -11.29
N TYR A 250 -28.43 3.76 -10.07
CA TYR A 250 -29.44 3.91 -9.05
C TYR A 250 -29.77 5.35 -8.80
N ASP A 251 -31.04 5.62 -8.98
CA ASP A 251 -31.68 6.76 -8.38
C ASP A 251 -31.32 6.74 -6.89
N TYR A 252 -30.61 7.77 -6.43
CA TYR A 252 -30.20 7.96 -5.04
C TYR A 252 -31.41 7.79 -4.07
N ALA A 253 -32.61 8.10 -4.56
CA ALA A 253 -33.87 7.93 -3.82
C ALA A 253 -34.19 6.46 -3.48
N ILE A 254 -33.86 5.51 -4.36
CA ILE A 254 -34.12 4.08 -4.11
C ILE A 254 -33.13 3.55 -3.08
N GLN A 255 -31.84 3.94 -3.18
CA GLN A 255 -30.84 3.55 -2.17
C GLN A 255 -31.11 4.16 -0.79
N ALA A 256 -31.55 5.41 -0.75
CA ALA A 256 -31.93 6.05 0.50
C ALA A 256 -33.15 5.35 1.14
N ALA A 257 -34.12 4.91 0.34
CA ALA A 257 -35.28 4.18 0.82
C ALA A 257 -34.93 2.76 1.30
N GLU A 258 -34.01 2.06 0.59
CA GLU A 258 -33.52 0.74 1.01
C GLU A 258 -32.68 0.83 2.28
N TYR A 259 -31.83 1.84 2.38
CA TYR A 259 -31.01 2.10 3.58
C TYR A 259 -31.89 2.47 4.78
N SER A 260 -32.91 3.31 4.60
CA SER A 260 -33.87 3.65 5.67
C SER A 260 -34.61 2.42 6.15
N ARG A 261 -35.07 1.56 5.23
CA ARG A 261 -35.73 0.29 5.58
C ARG A 261 -34.81 -0.65 6.35
N TYR A 262 -33.57 -0.78 5.91
CA TYR A 262 -32.56 -1.58 6.62
C TYR A 262 -32.27 -1.04 8.02
N CYS A 263 -32.17 0.29 8.20
CA CYS A 263 -32.00 0.91 9.51
C CYS A 263 -33.22 0.72 10.42
N GLU A 264 -34.44 0.76 9.85
CA GLU A 264 -35.69 0.48 10.60
C GLU A 264 -35.71 -0.98 11.04
N GLU A 265 -35.36 -1.93 10.17
CA GLU A 265 -35.27 -3.36 10.50
C GLU A 265 -34.20 -3.65 11.57
N CYS A 266 -33.04 -3.01 11.50
CA CYS A 266 -31.99 -3.13 12.52
C CYS A 266 -32.42 -2.55 13.86
N MET A 267 -33.05 -1.37 13.87
CA MET A 267 -33.59 -0.76 15.12
C MET A 267 -34.69 -1.60 15.73
N GLN A 268 -35.55 -2.19 14.89
CA GLN A 268 -36.64 -3.05 15.38
C GLN A 268 -36.08 -4.36 15.95
N TYR A 269 -35.07 -4.94 15.31
CA TYR A 269 -34.35 -6.11 15.83
C TYR A 269 -33.70 -5.85 17.19
N ASP A 270 -33.03 -4.70 17.35
CA ASP A 270 -32.42 -4.31 18.63
C ASP A 270 -33.46 -4.04 19.75
N LEU A 271 -34.63 -3.52 19.38
CA LEU A 271 -35.76 -3.31 20.32
C LEU A 271 -36.42 -4.63 20.75
N GLU A 272 -36.43 -5.65 19.91
CA GLU A 272 -37.05 -6.93 20.19
C GLU A 272 -36.10 -7.90 20.94
N ASN A 273 -34.76 -7.69 20.87
CA ASN A 273 -33.75 -8.60 21.39
C ASN A 273 -32.81 -7.97 22.45
N GLY A 274 -32.99 -6.70 22.80
CA GLY A 274 -32.29 -5.97 23.87
C GLY A 274 -33.17 -5.88 25.11
#